data_f6db240b13b8ffe2f79e0e964ace1c9c
#
_entry.id   f6db240b13b8ffe2f79e0e964ace1c9c
#
_cell.length_a   1.000
_cell.length_b   1.000
_cell.length_c   1.000
_cell.angle_alpha   90.00
_cell.angle_beta   90.00
_cell.angle_gamma   90.00
#
_symmetry.space_group_name_H-M   'P 1'
#
loop_
_entity.id
_entity.type
_entity.pdbx_description
1 polymer ?
#
loop_
_entity_poly.entity_id
_entity_poly.type
_entity_poly.pdbx_seq_one_letter_code
_entity_poly.pdbx_strand_id
1 'polypeptide(L)'
;MKKIISIALIAVLALALLAGCGSSAAPAATAAPAADSAAPATEAPAELSGTVATDGSTSMEKVIGALGEAFMEQNKDVTFTYNPTGSGSGITAVGEGRCDIGLSSRALKDDEKASGLKETVLALDGIAIIVNPANPVSDLDVETIAKIYTGGITNWKEVGGNDAEIVLIGREAGSGTRDGFESITDTKDSCKYRQELTSTGDVITTVSTNPDAIGYASLAALKDNVKALTVGGIAPTEDTVKDGSYVIQRPFVLVTKDGAELSTAAQAFFDYATSADAADLIAAAGAVAVAK
;
A
#
# COMPACT_ATOMS: atom_id res chain seq x y z
N MET A 1 48.20 7.76 18.49
CA MET A 1 49.30 8.62 17.95
C MET A 1 48.63 9.58 16.97
N LYS A 2 48.44 10.84 17.39
CA LYS A 2 49.04 12.08 16.78
C LYS A 2 48.54 12.33 15.36
N LYS A 3 47.99 13.45 14.92
CA LYS A 3 47.91 14.89 15.32
C LYS A 3 46.92 15.55 14.38
N ILE A 4 45.87 16.34 14.70
CA ILE A 4 45.85 17.79 14.98
C ILE A 4 46.54 18.63 13.87
N ILE A 5 45.84 19.64 13.37
CA ILE A 5 46.18 21.03 13.00
C ILE A 5 45.16 21.51 11.95
N SER A 6 44.21 22.39 12.18
CA SER A 6 44.07 23.74 12.70
C SER A 6 44.49 24.87 11.72
N ILE A 7 43.61 25.91 11.65
CA ILE A 7 43.88 27.38 11.53
C ILE A 7 43.99 27.87 10.08
N ALA A 8 43.47 29.02 9.64
CA ALA A 8 42.82 30.23 10.16
C ALA A 8 42.30 31.05 8.96
N LEU A 9 41.16 31.71 9.03
CA LEU A 9 40.96 33.14 9.32
C LEU A 9 41.82 34.12 8.49
N ILE A 10 41.16 35.01 7.67
CA ILE A 10 41.51 36.44 7.58
C ILE A 10 40.28 37.20 6.93
N ALA A 11 39.81 38.18 7.70
CA ALA A 11 38.92 39.24 7.30
C ALA A 11 39.76 40.45 6.85
N VAL A 12 39.30 41.18 5.85
CA VAL A 12 39.71 42.60 5.67
C VAL A 12 38.55 43.46 5.15
N LEU A 13 38.28 44.45 5.92
CA LEU A 13 37.39 45.56 5.83
C LEU A 13 38.06 46.67 5.02
N ALA A 14 37.33 47.38 4.14
CA ALA A 14 37.69 48.74 3.75
C ALA A 14 36.49 49.58 3.35
N LEU A 15 36.23 50.55 4.16
CA LEU A 15 35.35 51.73 3.99
C LEU A 15 35.98 52.77 3.07
N ALA A 16 35.21 53.42 2.21
CA ALA A 16 35.52 54.79 1.79
C ALA A 16 34.26 55.59 1.43
N LEU A 17 33.98 56.52 2.27
CA LEU A 17 33.08 57.66 2.04
C LEU A 17 33.79 58.71 1.15
N LEU A 18 33.03 59.40 0.30
CA LEU A 18 33.26 60.84 0.13
C LEU A 18 32.04 61.52 -0.52
N ALA A 19 31.63 62.60 0.11
CA ALA A 19 30.55 63.48 -0.19
C ALA A 19 30.94 64.48 -1.29
N GLY A 20 29.94 65.02 -2.00
CA GLY A 20 30.09 66.21 -2.91
C GLY A 20 28.76 66.88 -3.10
N CYS A 21 28.54 68.03 -2.44
CA CYS A 21 27.43 68.94 -2.61
C CYS A 21 27.62 69.79 -3.83
N GLY A 22 26.52 70.18 -4.51
CA GLY A 22 26.50 71.22 -5.52
C GLY A 22 25.09 71.62 -5.94
N SER A 23 24.73 72.85 -5.64
CA SER A 23 23.40 73.50 -5.67
C SER A 23 22.88 73.92 -7.06
N SER A 24 21.54 74.01 -7.10
CA SER A 24 20.73 75.11 -7.66
C SER A 24 20.03 74.94 -9.01
N ALA A 25 18.73 75.21 -8.95
CA ALA A 25 17.78 75.80 -9.91
C ALA A 25 16.70 74.89 -10.51
N ALA A 26 15.48 75.03 -9.99
CA ALA A 26 14.21 74.78 -10.72
C ALA A 26 13.92 75.94 -11.69
N PRO A 27 12.95 75.96 -12.66
CA PRO A 27 11.70 75.15 -12.66
C PRO A 27 11.30 74.58 -14.05
N ALA A 28 10.37 73.71 -14.13
CA ALA A 28 9.16 73.76 -14.95
C ALA A 28 8.43 72.45 -15.04
N ALA A 29 7.14 72.55 -14.90
CA ALA A 29 6.16 71.49 -14.96
C ALA A 29 6.14 70.70 -16.27
N THR A 30 5.84 69.41 -16.25
CA THR A 30 4.75 68.83 -17.06
C THR A 30 4.83 67.32 -17.12
N ALA A 31 3.63 66.73 -16.98
CA ALA A 31 3.24 65.33 -17.33
C ALA A 31 3.68 64.20 -16.43
N ALA A 32 2.71 63.67 -15.68
CA ALA A 32 2.70 62.35 -15.10
C ALA A 32 2.76 61.27 -16.21
N PRO A 33 3.63 60.29 -16.08
CA PRO A 33 3.46 59.04 -16.81
C PRO A 33 2.44 58.19 -16.08
N ALA A 34 1.55 57.59 -16.88
CA ALA A 34 0.57 56.59 -16.44
C ALA A 34 1.23 55.52 -15.60
N ALA A 35 0.61 55.22 -14.48
CA ALA A 35 0.91 53.99 -13.72
C ALA A 35 0.59 52.81 -14.63
N ASP A 36 1.64 52.14 -15.09
CA ASP A 36 1.55 50.84 -15.70
C ASP A 36 1.15 49.86 -14.55
N SER A 37 -0.15 49.57 -14.53
CA SER A 37 -0.71 48.54 -13.64
C SER A 37 -0.23 47.23 -14.18
N ALA A 38 0.93 46.77 -13.71
CA ALA A 38 1.35 45.39 -13.90
C ALA A 38 0.26 44.48 -13.28
N ALA A 39 -0.50 43.81 -14.13
CA ALA A 39 -1.37 42.73 -13.71
C ALA A 39 -0.54 41.75 -12.88
N PRO A 40 -1.08 41.23 -11.77
CA PRO A 40 -0.37 40.20 -11.02
C PRO A 40 -0.08 39.04 -11.98
N ALA A 41 1.19 38.72 -12.14
CA ALA A 41 1.61 37.51 -12.83
C ALA A 41 0.92 36.35 -12.10
N THR A 42 0.05 35.63 -12.79
CA THR A 42 -0.49 34.37 -12.32
C THR A 42 0.73 33.46 -12.19
N GLU A 43 1.20 33.22 -10.96
CA GLU A 43 2.21 32.21 -10.72
C GLU A 43 1.68 30.89 -11.30
N ALA A 44 2.46 30.29 -12.18
CA ALA A 44 2.19 28.91 -12.62
C ALA A 44 2.07 28.03 -11.37
N PRO A 45 1.13 27.09 -11.34
CA PRO A 45 1.02 26.17 -10.21
C PRO A 45 2.40 25.56 -9.93
N ALA A 46 2.86 25.68 -8.70
CA ALA A 46 4.14 25.09 -8.30
C ALA A 46 4.09 23.58 -8.63
N GLU A 47 5.09 23.07 -9.35
CA GLU A 47 5.18 21.66 -9.67
C GLU A 47 5.22 20.86 -8.37
N LEU A 48 4.41 19.79 -8.30
CA LEU A 48 4.32 18.94 -7.14
C LEU A 48 5.64 18.19 -6.95
N SER A 49 6.25 18.31 -5.78
CA SER A 49 7.53 17.67 -5.46
C SER A 49 7.54 17.10 -4.05
N GLY A 50 8.44 16.16 -3.78
CA GLY A 50 8.62 15.57 -2.47
C GLY A 50 8.59 14.05 -2.49
N THR A 51 8.45 13.45 -1.30
CA THR A 51 8.39 11.99 -1.14
C THR A 51 7.03 11.56 -0.63
N VAL A 52 6.55 10.43 -1.13
CA VAL A 52 5.41 9.68 -0.61
C VAL A 52 5.95 8.36 -0.09
N ALA A 53 5.94 8.18 1.22
CA ALA A 53 6.42 6.97 1.88
C ALA A 53 5.24 6.08 2.29
N THR A 54 5.18 4.84 1.76
CA THR A 54 4.17 3.86 2.13
C THR A 54 4.82 2.60 2.71
N ASP A 55 4.14 1.96 3.66
CA ASP A 55 4.62 0.77 4.36
C ASP A 55 3.44 -0.16 4.63
N GLY A 56 3.63 -1.48 4.51
CA GLY A 56 2.64 -2.43 4.99
C GLY A 56 2.36 -3.64 4.10
N SER A 57 1.10 -3.86 3.80
CA SER A 57 0.56 -5.09 3.21
C SER A 57 1.27 -5.56 1.95
N THR A 58 1.88 -6.74 2.00
CA THR A 58 2.49 -7.42 0.84
C THR A 58 1.46 -7.89 -0.20
N SER A 59 0.18 -7.96 0.16
CA SER A 59 -0.90 -8.28 -0.80
C SER A 59 -1.26 -7.10 -1.69
N MET A 60 -0.95 -5.88 -1.27
CA MET A 60 -1.24 -4.67 -2.04
C MET A 60 -0.13 -4.29 -3.03
N GLU A 61 0.98 -5.04 -3.08
CA GLU A 61 2.17 -4.71 -3.87
C GLU A 61 1.85 -4.32 -5.32
N LYS A 62 1.06 -5.14 -6.01
CA LYS A 62 0.72 -4.89 -7.42
C LYS A 62 -0.16 -3.65 -7.60
N VAL A 63 -1.15 -3.46 -6.73
CA VAL A 63 -2.06 -2.31 -6.77
C VAL A 63 -1.31 -1.03 -6.44
N ILE A 64 -0.57 -1.01 -5.33
CA ILE A 64 0.11 0.20 -4.88
C ILE A 64 1.31 0.56 -5.75
N GLY A 65 1.98 -0.45 -6.33
CA GLY A 65 3.03 -0.26 -7.31
C GLY A 65 2.51 0.43 -8.57
N ALA A 66 1.42 -0.08 -9.15
CA ALA A 66 0.80 0.52 -10.35
C ALA A 66 0.34 1.97 -10.09
N LEU A 67 -0.28 2.24 -8.94
CA LEU A 67 -0.70 3.59 -8.56
C LEU A 67 0.50 4.53 -8.34
N GLY A 68 1.55 4.06 -7.67
CA GLY A 68 2.76 4.85 -7.42
C GLY A 68 3.52 5.17 -8.70
N GLU A 69 3.66 4.20 -9.62
CA GLU A 69 4.29 4.41 -10.93
C GLU A 69 3.51 5.44 -11.76
N ALA A 70 2.19 5.28 -11.89
CA ALA A 70 1.35 6.21 -12.63
C ALA A 70 1.35 7.62 -12.03
N PHE A 71 1.40 7.73 -10.70
CA PHE A 71 1.49 9.01 -10.02
C PHE A 71 2.83 9.72 -10.29
N MET A 72 3.96 8.99 -10.26
CA MET A 72 5.29 9.54 -10.59
C MET A 72 5.42 9.89 -12.08
N GLU A 73 4.70 9.20 -12.98
CA GLU A 73 4.67 9.58 -14.39
C GLU A 73 4.04 10.96 -14.62
N GLN A 74 3.05 11.31 -13.82
CA GLN A 74 2.35 12.59 -13.85
C GLN A 74 3.07 13.70 -13.05
N ASN A 75 3.90 13.31 -12.05
CA ASN A 75 4.56 14.21 -11.11
C ASN A 75 6.05 13.87 -11.01
N LYS A 76 6.85 14.38 -11.96
CA LYS A 76 8.26 13.97 -12.16
C LYS A 76 9.19 14.27 -10.98
N ASP A 77 8.86 15.26 -10.16
CA ASP A 77 9.63 15.68 -8.98
C ASP A 77 9.14 15.01 -7.69
N VAL A 78 8.21 14.04 -7.79
CA VAL A 78 7.76 13.21 -6.68
C VAL A 78 8.48 11.86 -6.71
N THR A 79 8.93 11.42 -5.53
CA THR A 79 9.44 10.06 -5.30
C THR A 79 8.42 9.27 -4.51
N PHE A 80 7.93 8.18 -5.07
CA PHE A 80 7.06 7.23 -4.37
C PHE A 80 7.87 6.04 -3.86
N THR A 81 7.66 5.65 -2.59
CA THR A 81 8.32 4.47 -1.98
C THR A 81 7.30 3.55 -1.34
N TYR A 82 7.51 2.24 -1.50
CA TYR A 82 6.72 1.19 -0.88
C TYR A 82 7.62 0.19 -0.16
N ASN A 83 7.31 -0.08 1.11
CA ASN A 83 8.02 -1.05 1.94
C ASN A 83 7.08 -2.21 2.33
N PRO A 84 7.24 -3.42 1.78
CA PRO A 84 6.32 -4.54 1.97
C PRO A 84 6.57 -5.30 3.30
N THR A 85 6.14 -4.74 4.43
CA THR A 85 6.41 -5.28 5.78
C THR A 85 5.26 -6.05 6.41
N GLY A 86 4.08 -6.06 5.78
CA GLY A 86 2.84 -6.63 6.32
C GLY A 86 1.93 -5.60 6.97
N SER A 87 0.61 -5.91 7.03
CA SER A 87 -0.41 -4.93 7.44
C SER A 87 -0.20 -4.38 8.85
N GLY A 88 0.11 -5.22 9.82
CA GLY A 88 0.34 -4.79 11.21
C GLY A 88 1.55 -3.85 11.33
N SER A 89 2.63 -4.14 10.60
CA SER A 89 3.83 -3.29 10.58
C SER A 89 3.54 -1.94 9.94
N GLY A 90 2.80 -1.90 8.81
CA GLY A 90 2.40 -0.66 8.16
C GLY A 90 1.49 0.21 9.04
N ILE A 91 0.53 -0.40 9.73
CA ILE A 91 -0.35 0.29 10.68
C ILE A 91 0.49 0.91 11.82
N THR A 92 1.45 0.16 12.36
CA THR A 92 2.37 0.66 13.38
C THR A 92 3.26 1.78 12.83
N ALA A 93 3.80 1.62 11.61
CA ALA A 93 4.68 2.59 10.98
C ALA A 93 4.02 3.96 10.82
N VAL A 94 2.76 4.00 10.36
CA VAL A 94 2.02 5.27 10.24
C VAL A 94 1.70 5.86 11.62
N GLY A 95 1.33 5.03 12.59
CA GLY A 95 1.07 5.49 13.96
C GLY A 95 2.30 6.16 14.61
N GLU A 96 3.49 5.65 14.32
CA GLU A 96 4.78 6.18 14.79
C GLU A 96 5.34 7.30 13.88
N GLY A 97 4.70 7.61 12.76
CA GLY A 97 5.18 8.65 11.82
C GLY A 97 6.41 8.23 11.02
N ARG A 98 6.62 6.91 10.82
CA ARG A 98 7.73 6.38 10.00
C ARG A 98 7.40 6.27 8.51
N CYS A 99 6.12 6.40 8.14
CA CYS A 99 5.64 6.54 6.78
C CYS A 99 4.44 7.49 6.76
N ASP A 100 4.09 7.98 5.56
CA ASP A 100 2.96 8.89 5.37
C ASP A 100 1.63 8.11 5.37
N ILE A 101 1.61 6.96 4.68
CA ILE A 101 0.41 6.14 4.47
C ILE A 101 0.75 4.68 4.79
N GLY A 102 0.02 4.11 5.75
CA GLY A 102 0.04 2.69 6.03
C GLY A 102 -0.85 1.91 5.06
N LEU A 103 -0.41 0.72 4.68
CA LEU A 103 -1.14 -0.16 3.76
C LEU A 103 -1.64 -1.39 4.53
N SER A 104 -2.94 -1.61 4.54
CA SER A 104 -3.50 -2.78 5.21
C SER A 104 -4.46 -3.55 4.31
N SER A 105 -4.38 -4.85 4.38
CA SER A 105 -5.28 -5.79 3.71
C SER A 105 -6.29 -6.40 4.68
N ARG A 106 -6.70 -5.60 5.63
CA ARG A 106 -7.85 -5.76 6.54
C ARG A 106 -8.28 -4.39 7.07
N ALA A 107 -9.50 -4.32 7.59
CA ALA A 107 -9.95 -3.14 8.33
C ALA A 107 -9.10 -2.93 9.61
N LEU A 108 -9.04 -1.72 10.10
CA LEU A 108 -8.44 -1.40 11.39
C LEU A 108 -9.24 -2.04 12.52
N LYS A 109 -8.53 -2.56 13.52
CA LYS A 109 -9.12 -3.02 14.78
C LYS A 109 -9.56 -1.81 15.62
N ASP A 110 -10.43 -2.04 16.59
CA ASP A 110 -10.98 -0.96 17.43
C ASP A 110 -9.90 -0.26 18.26
N ASP A 111 -8.89 -0.99 18.74
CA ASP A 111 -7.74 -0.45 19.45
C ASP A 111 -6.83 0.41 18.54
N GLU A 112 -6.67 0.00 17.27
CA GLU A 112 -5.94 0.78 16.27
C GLU A 112 -6.67 2.10 15.95
N LYS A 113 -8.01 2.06 15.78
CA LYS A 113 -8.83 3.27 15.61
C LYS A 113 -8.78 4.16 16.86
N ALA A 114 -8.85 3.57 18.04
CA ALA A 114 -8.76 4.30 19.31
C ALA A 114 -7.38 4.94 19.53
N SER A 115 -6.33 4.43 18.88
CA SER A 115 -5.00 5.04 18.89
C SER A 115 -4.83 6.25 17.96
N GLY A 116 -5.92 6.71 17.33
CA GLY A 116 -5.93 7.87 16.44
C GLY A 116 -5.53 7.53 15.01
N LEU A 117 -5.84 6.32 14.54
CA LEU A 117 -5.66 5.93 13.14
C LEU A 117 -6.99 5.92 12.41
N LYS A 118 -6.96 6.30 11.13
CA LYS A 118 -8.11 6.34 10.23
C LYS A 118 -7.84 5.47 9.01
N GLU A 119 -8.85 4.70 8.62
CA GLU A 119 -8.81 3.90 7.40
C GLU A 119 -9.65 4.52 6.28
N THR A 120 -9.18 4.38 5.07
CA THR A 120 -9.94 4.69 3.85
C THR A 120 -9.89 3.46 2.96
N VAL A 121 -11.04 2.91 2.60
CA VAL A 121 -11.11 1.75 1.71
C VAL A 121 -10.69 2.17 0.31
N LEU A 122 -9.69 1.48 -0.23
CA LEU A 122 -9.15 1.66 -1.56
C LEU A 122 -9.82 0.71 -2.55
N ALA A 123 -9.92 -0.57 -2.18
CA ALA A 123 -10.42 -1.63 -3.03
C ALA A 123 -10.95 -2.81 -2.19
N LEU A 124 -11.67 -3.73 -2.83
CA LEU A 124 -11.93 -5.08 -2.31
C LEU A 124 -11.01 -6.07 -3.00
N ASP A 125 -10.59 -7.10 -2.26
CA ASP A 125 -9.71 -8.17 -2.74
C ASP A 125 -10.19 -9.52 -2.24
N GLY A 126 -10.22 -10.52 -3.14
CA GLY A 126 -10.47 -11.91 -2.78
C GLY A 126 -9.25 -12.53 -2.11
N ILE A 127 -9.48 -13.34 -1.07
CA ILE A 127 -8.45 -14.23 -0.53
C ILE A 127 -8.65 -15.59 -1.20
N ALA A 128 -7.90 -15.86 -2.25
CA ALA A 128 -7.99 -17.12 -2.98
C ALA A 128 -7.34 -18.26 -2.19
N ILE A 129 -8.01 -19.39 -2.11
CA ILE A 129 -7.42 -20.66 -1.64
C ILE A 129 -6.62 -21.24 -2.79
N ILE A 130 -5.35 -21.49 -2.59
CA ILE A 130 -4.42 -21.90 -3.65
C ILE A 130 -3.79 -23.27 -3.35
N VAL A 131 -3.62 -24.03 -4.41
CA VAL A 131 -2.92 -25.31 -4.39
C VAL A 131 -1.95 -25.38 -5.57
N ASN A 132 -1.05 -26.37 -5.54
CA ASN A 132 -0.20 -26.67 -6.70
C ASN A 132 -1.08 -27.07 -7.91
N PRO A 133 -0.72 -26.70 -9.14
CA PRO A 133 -1.47 -27.10 -10.32
C PRO A 133 -1.65 -28.61 -10.53
N ALA A 134 -0.73 -29.43 -9.98
CA ALA A 134 -0.80 -30.89 -10.01
C ALA A 134 -1.81 -31.48 -9.00
N ASN A 135 -2.31 -30.71 -8.05
CA ASN A 135 -3.32 -31.17 -7.10
C ASN A 135 -4.67 -31.35 -7.83
N PRO A 136 -5.35 -32.52 -7.74
CA PRO A 136 -6.60 -32.76 -8.48
C PRO A 136 -7.81 -32.04 -7.87
N VAL A 137 -7.76 -31.62 -6.60
CA VAL A 137 -8.87 -30.89 -5.95
C VAL A 137 -9.11 -29.56 -6.65
N SER A 138 -10.37 -29.23 -6.91
CA SER A 138 -10.78 -28.00 -7.59
C SER A 138 -11.76 -27.14 -6.82
N ASP A 139 -12.45 -27.71 -5.83
CA ASP A 139 -13.45 -27.01 -5.01
C ASP A 139 -13.37 -27.44 -3.55
N LEU A 140 -13.56 -26.49 -2.65
CA LEU A 140 -13.73 -26.73 -1.20
C LEU A 140 -14.75 -25.72 -0.67
N ASP A 141 -15.63 -26.13 0.23
CA ASP A 141 -16.45 -25.16 0.97
C ASP A 141 -15.69 -24.56 2.18
N VAL A 142 -16.22 -23.50 2.73
CA VAL A 142 -15.58 -22.77 3.85
C VAL A 142 -15.40 -23.66 5.07
N GLU A 143 -16.38 -24.53 5.37
CA GLU A 143 -16.31 -25.46 6.52
C GLU A 143 -15.19 -26.50 6.34
N THR A 144 -15.05 -27.04 5.13
CA THR A 144 -13.98 -27.99 4.79
C THR A 144 -12.60 -27.29 4.87
N ILE A 145 -12.48 -26.07 4.37
CA ILE A 145 -11.27 -25.27 4.50
C ILE A 145 -10.92 -25.06 5.98
N ALA A 146 -11.89 -24.69 6.81
CA ALA A 146 -11.69 -24.55 8.25
C ALA A 146 -11.21 -25.85 8.91
N LYS A 147 -11.81 -26.98 8.57
CA LYS A 147 -11.40 -28.30 9.07
C LYS A 147 -9.97 -28.66 8.65
N ILE A 148 -9.58 -28.36 7.41
CA ILE A 148 -8.21 -28.56 6.94
C ILE A 148 -7.24 -27.74 7.79
N TYR A 149 -7.48 -26.43 7.92
CA TYR A 149 -6.55 -25.55 8.62
C TYR A 149 -6.50 -25.77 10.13
N THR A 150 -7.55 -26.32 10.73
CA THR A 150 -7.57 -26.68 12.17
C THR A 150 -7.11 -28.11 12.45
N GLY A 151 -6.76 -28.89 11.42
CA GLY A 151 -6.25 -30.27 11.54
C GLY A 151 -7.34 -31.31 11.72
N GLY A 152 -8.59 -31.00 11.44
CA GLY A 152 -9.71 -31.98 11.38
C GLY A 152 -9.69 -32.85 10.13
N ILE A 153 -9.09 -32.35 9.04
CA ILE A 153 -8.81 -33.05 7.79
C ILE A 153 -7.32 -32.90 7.52
N THR A 154 -6.59 -34.00 7.38
CA THR A 154 -5.13 -33.97 7.26
C THR A 154 -4.59 -34.65 6.02
N ASN A 155 -5.46 -35.34 5.27
CA ASN A 155 -5.06 -36.04 4.05
C ASN A 155 -5.94 -35.61 2.87
N TRP A 156 -5.33 -35.34 1.74
CA TRP A 156 -6.02 -34.88 0.52
C TRP A 156 -7.09 -35.88 0.04
N LYS A 157 -6.93 -37.18 0.27
CA LYS A 157 -7.95 -38.19 -0.10
C LYS A 157 -9.30 -37.96 0.57
N GLU A 158 -9.33 -37.35 1.74
CA GLU A 158 -10.57 -37.03 2.45
C GLU A 158 -11.44 -35.99 1.73
N VAL A 159 -10.82 -35.24 0.80
CA VAL A 159 -11.48 -34.20 0.01
C VAL A 159 -11.34 -34.44 -1.51
N GLY A 160 -11.15 -35.71 -1.92
CA GLY A 160 -11.11 -36.09 -3.33
C GLY A 160 -9.76 -35.91 -4.02
N GLY A 161 -8.70 -35.67 -3.27
CA GLY A 161 -7.32 -35.58 -3.74
C GLY A 161 -6.56 -36.89 -3.67
N ASN A 162 -5.25 -36.83 -3.84
CA ASN A 162 -4.33 -37.96 -3.72
C ASN A 162 -4.23 -38.44 -2.27
N ASP A 163 -3.76 -39.67 -2.05
CA ASP A 163 -3.43 -40.16 -0.71
C ASP A 163 -2.09 -39.56 -0.27
N ALA A 164 -2.14 -38.33 0.24
CA ALA A 164 -0.99 -37.54 0.69
C ALA A 164 -1.40 -36.62 1.85
N GLU A 165 -0.46 -36.39 2.77
CA GLU A 165 -0.66 -35.41 3.87
C GLU A 165 -0.77 -34.00 3.35
N ILE A 166 -1.73 -33.23 3.88
CA ILE A 166 -1.92 -31.82 3.51
C ILE A 166 -0.85 -30.95 4.20
N VAL A 167 -0.10 -30.18 3.43
CA VAL A 167 0.90 -29.24 3.93
C VAL A 167 0.31 -27.84 4.02
N LEU A 168 0.05 -27.38 5.24
CA LEU A 168 -0.61 -26.08 5.49
C LEU A 168 0.39 -24.93 5.45
N ILE A 169 0.25 -24.06 4.45
CA ILE A 169 1.06 -22.85 4.29
C ILE A 169 0.22 -21.66 4.70
N GLY A 170 0.72 -20.85 5.63
CA GLY A 170 0.06 -19.64 6.10
C GLY A 170 0.99 -18.44 6.14
N ARG A 171 0.49 -17.39 6.75
CA ARG A 171 1.19 -16.12 6.94
C ARG A 171 1.53 -15.94 8.43
N GLU A 172 2.57 -15.15 8.69
CA GLU A 172 2.96 -14.72 10.02
C GLU A 172 1.87 -13.95 10.76
N ALA A 173 1.99 -13.83 12.07
CA ALA A 173 1.16 -12.93 12.87
C ALA A 173 1.33 -11.48 12.40
N GLY A 174 0.23 -10.71 12.36
CA GLY A 174 0.22 -9.34 11.83
C GLY A 174 -0.03 -9.24 10.33
N SER A 175 -0.09 -10.36 9.60
CA SER A 175 -0.55 -10.38 8.22
C SER A 175 -2.05 -10.08 8.14
N GLY A 176 -2.43 -9.03 7.41
CA GLY A 176 -3.85 -8.74 7.17
C GLY A 176 -4.55 -9.83 6.35
N THR A 177 -3.81 -10.59 5.52
CA THR A 177 -4.38 -11.73 4.80
C THR A 177 -4.71 -12.88 5.73
N ARG A 178 -3.83 -13.17 6.71
CA ARG A 178 -4.10 -14.14 7.76
C ARG A 178 -5.30 -13.71 8.60
N ASP A 179 -5.30 -12.47 9.09
CA ASP A 179 -6.39 -11.94 9.91
C ASP A 179 -7.75 -12.05 9.18
N GLY A 180 -7.79 -11.69 7.88
CA GLY A 180 -8.99 -11.81 7.05
C GLY A 180 -9.42 -13.25 6.83
N PHE A 181 -8.49 -14.13 6.45
CA PHE A 181 -8.74 -15.56 6.25
C PHE A 181 -9.28 -16.22 7.51
N GLU A 182 -8.57 -16.12 8.62
CA GLU A 182 -8.94 -16.74 9.89
C GLU A 182 -10.27 -16.20 10.45
N SER A 183 -10.56 -14.90 10.22
CA SER A 183 -11.84 -14.31 10.62
C SER A 183 -13.02 -14.86 9.82
N ILE A 184 -12.88 -15.02 8.50
CA ILE A 184 -13.96 -15.46 7.61
C ILE A 184 -14.21 -16.97 7.78
N THR A 185 -13.15 -17.75 8.02
CA THR A 185 -13.24 -19.19 8.22
C THR A 185 -13.52 -19.60 9.67
N ASP A 186 -13.64 -18.63 10.58
CA ASP A 186 -13.81 -18.85 12.03
C ASP A 186 -12.73 -19.76 12.63
N THR A 187 -11.48 -19.55 12.20
CA THR A 187 -10.32 -20.35 12.62
C THR A 187 -9.28 -19.57 13.41
N LYS A 188 -9.64 -18.40 13.91
CA LYS A 188 -8.71 -17.51 14.62
C LYS A 188 -7.96 -18.24 15.73
N ASP A 189 -6.63 -18.10 15.72
CA ASP A 189 -5.70 -18.72 16.67
C ASP A 189 -5.76 -20.26 16.73
N SER A 190 -6.44 -20.92 15.78
CA SER A 190 -6.65 -22.39 15.77
C SER A 190 -5.95 -23.09 14.61
N CYS A 191 -5.44 -22.36 13.64
CA CYS A 191 -4.76 -22.91 12.46
C CYS A 191 -3.46 -23.64 12.82
N LYS A 192 -3.22 -24.79 12.16
CA LYS A 192 -2.07 -25.67 12.37
C LYS A 192 -1.04 -25.52 11.24
N TYR A 193 -0.60 -24.29 10.98
CA TYR A 193 0.36 -24.05 9.91
C TYR A 193 1.64 -24.88 10.03
N ARG A 194 2.05 -25.51 8.94
CA ARG A 194 3.34 -26.17 8.81
C ARG A 194 4.45 -25.14 8.62
N GLN A 195 4.13 -24.05 7.89
CA GLN A 195 5.00 -22.90 7.68
C GLN A 195 4.19 -21.61 7.76
N GLU A 196 4.76 -20.64 8.43
CA GLU A 196 4.28 -19.26 8.45
C GLU A 196 5.28 -18.37 7.69
N LEU A 197 4.82 -17.71 6.61
CA LEU A 197 5.66 -16.98 5.69
C LEU A 197 5.39 -15.46 5.79
N THR A 198 6.41 -14.65 5.49
CA THR A 198 6.38 -13.21 5.72
C THR A 198 5.77 -12.41 4.57
N SER A 199 5.60 -13.00 3.39
CA SER A 199 5.02 -12.32 2.25
C SER A 199 3.98 -13.15 1.49
N THR A 200 3.09 -12.49 0.76
CA THR A 200 2.15 -13.12 -0.16
C THR A 200 2.88 -13.87 -1.27
N GLY A 201 3.97 -13.31 -1.78
CA GLY A 201 4.80 -13.93 -2.82
C GLY A 201 5.44 -15.24 -2.37
N ASP A 202 5.90 -15.31 -1.10
CA ASP A 202 6.50 -16.53 -0.54
C ASP A 202 5.47 -17.65 -0.41
N VAL A 203 4.22 -17.35 -0.02
CA VAL A 203 3.12 -18.33 0.02
C VAL A 203 2.89 -18.90 -1.38
N ILE A 204 2.74 -18.04 -2.39
CA ILE A 204 2.53 -18.47 -3.79
C ILE A 204 3.69 -19.34 -4.26
N THR A 205 4.94 -18.94 -4.00
CA THR A 205 6.13 -19.69 -4.40
C THR A 205 6.19 -21.05 -3.71
N THR A 206 5.92 -21.11 -2.41
CA THR A 206 5.95 -22.37 -1.64
C THR A 206 4.88 -23.35 -2.12
N VAL A 207 3.66 -22.89 -2.35
CA VAL A 207 2.57 -23.70 -2.89
C VAL A 207 2.88 -24.18 -4.31
N SER A 208 3.45 -23.32 -5.15
CA SER A 208 3.78 -23.70 -6.54
C SER A 208 4.83 -24.82 -6.65
N THR A 209 5.67 -24.99 -5.64
CA THR A 209 6.75 -25.98 -5.63
C THR A 209 6.44 -27.23 -4.82
N ASN A 210 5.31 -27.26 -4.08
CA ASN A 210 4.91 -28.39 -3.27
C ASN A 210 3.53 -28.93 -3.70
N PRO A 211 3.45 -30.15 -4.33
CA PRO A 211 2.18 -30.72 -4.80
C PRO A 211 1.13 -30.93 -3.71
N ASP A 212 1.56 -31.10 -2.46
CA ASP A 212 0.68 -31.41 -1.34
C ASP A 212 0.33 -30.16 -0.50
N ALA A 213 0.82 -29.00 -0.91
CA ALA A 213 0.55 -27.75 -0.19
C ALA A 213 -0.82 -27.15 -0.51
N ILE A 214 -1.42 -26.57 0.52
CA ILE A 214 -2.52 -25.62 0.43
C ILE A 214 -2.08 -24.30 1.09
N GLY A 215 -2.46 -23.18 0.48
CA GLY A 215 -2.21 -21.85 1.00
C GLY A 215 -3.36 -20.91 0.70
N TYR A 216 -3.22 -19.67 1.11
CA TYR A 216 -4.13 -18.59 0.75
C TYR A 216 -3.35 -17.35 0.36
N ALA A 217 -3.82 -16.64 -0.64
CA ALA A 217 -3.18 -15.43 -1.16
C ALA A 217 -4.20 -14.42 -1.68
N SER A 218 -3.78 -13.17 -1.77
CA SER A 218 -4.56 -12.14 -2.47
C SER A 218 -4.82 -12.55 -3.92
N LEU A 219 -6.07 -12.39 -4.39
CA LEU A 219 -6.44 -12.60 -5.78
C LEU A 219 -5.60 -11.71 -6.72
N ALA A 220 -5.39 -10.45 -6.35
CA ALA A 220 -4.57 -9.51 -7.10
C ALA A 220 -3.10 -9.95 -7.28
N ALA A 221 -2.58 -10.79 -6.38
CA ALA A 221 -1.19 -11.26 -6.43
C ALA A 221 -1.01 -12.59 -7.19
N LEU A 222 -2.09 -13.26 -7.60
CA LEU A 222 -2.01 -14.59 -8.23
C LEU A 222 -1.24 -14.56 -9.54
N LYS A 223 -0.60 -15.69 -9.81
CA LYS A 223 0.14 -15.98 -11.06
C LYS A 223 -0.25 -17.39 -11.52
N ASP A 224 0.04 -17.69 -12.77
CA ASP A 224 -0.31 -18.98 -13.43
C ASP A 224 0.43 -20.21 -12.83
N ASN A 225 1.35 -20.01 -11.91
CA ASN A 225 2.12 -21.08 -11.27
C ASN A 225 1.40 -21.75 -10.08
N VAL A 226 0.22 -21.28 -9.70
CA VAL A 226 -0.67 -21.90 -8.70
C VAL A 226 -2.09 -22.04 -9.25
N LYS A 227 -2.84 -22.97 -8.70
CA LYS A 227 -4.26 -23.15 -9.01
C LYS A 227 -5.10 -22.59 -7.88
N ALA A 228 -5.97 -21.64 -8.18
CA ALA A 228 -7.00 -21.18 -7.26
C ALA A 228 -8.17 -22.15 -7.26
N LEU A 229 -8.63 -22.54 -6.07
CA LEU A 229 -9.83 -23.37 -5.89
C LEU A 229 -11.09 -22.49 -5.96
N THR A 230 -12.19 -23.09 -6.43
CA THR A 230 -13.50 -22.52 -6.13
C THR A 230 -13.85 -22.74 -4.66
N VAL A 231 -14.69 -21.86 -4.11
CA VAL A 231 -15.18 -21.99 -2.72
C VAL A 231 -16.70 -22.14 -2.79
N GLY A 232 -17.17 -23.38 -2.50
CA GLY A 232 -18.58 -23.71 -2.63
C GLY A 232 -19.11 -23.53 -4.07
N GLY A 233 -18.29 -23.89 -5.05
CA GLY A 233 -18.59 -23.76 -6.48
C GLY A 233 -18.35 -22.34 -7.06
N ILE A 234 -17.96 -21.35 -6.24
CA ILE A 234 -17.73 -19.98 -6.69
C ILE A 234 -16.23 -19.74 -6.91
N ALA A 235 -15.85 -19.35 -8.12
CA ALA A 235 -14.47 -19.02 -8.46
C ALA A 235 -14.06 -17.67 -7.85
N PRO A 236 -12.81 -17.52 -7.37
CA PRO A 236 -12.28 -16.23 -6.94
C PRO A 236 -11.94 -15.38 -8.18
N THR A 237 -12.86 -14.51 -8.57
CA THR A 237 -12.69 -13.55 -9.66
C THR A 237 -13.06 -12.14 -9.20
N GLU A 238 -12.62 -11.12 -9.93
CA GLU A 238 -13.00 -9.74 -9.62
C GLU A 238 -14.55 -9.59 -9.62
N ASP A 239 -15.24 -10.21 -10.56
CA ASP A 239 -16.71 -10.14 -10.65
C ASP A 239 -17.37 -10.76 -9.42
N THR A 240 -16.92 -11.95 -8.97
CA THR A 240 -17.50 -12.64 -7.81
C THR A 240 -17.11 -11.99 -6.47
N VAL A 241 -15.98 -11.28 -6.42
CA VAL A 241 -15.64 -10.41 -5.30
C VAL A 241 -16.51 -9.16 -5.30
N LYS A 242 -16.73 -8.55 -6.46
CA LYS A 242 -17.53 -7.34 -6.64
C LYS A 242 -19.00 -7.54 -6.28
N ASP A 243 -19.60 -8.64 -6.71
CA ASP A 243 -21.00 -8.96 -6.41
C ASP A 243 -21.21 -9.62 -5.04
N GLY A 244 -20.12 -9.95 -4.33
CA GLY A 244 -20.14 -10.54 -2.99
C GLY A 244 -20.42 -12.05 -2.98
N SER A 245 -20.53 -12.73 -4.12
CA SER A 245 -20.74 -14.18 -4.19
C SER A 245 -19.52 -14.97 -3.73
N TYR A 246 -18.30 -14.48 -3.96
CA TYR A 246 -17.09 -15.04 -3.37
C TYR A 246 -16.92 -14.52 -1.95
N VAL A 247 -17.15 -15.38 -0.97
CA VAL A 247 -17.28 -14.98 0.45
C VAL A 247 -15.94 -14.70 1.16
N ILE A 248 -14.83 -15.27 0.68
CA ILE A 248 -13.52 -15.06 1.31
C ILE A 248 -12.86 -13.79 0.71
N GLN A 249 -13.36 -12.63 1.11
CA GLN A 249 -12.92 -11.33 0.63
C GLN A 249 -12.72 -10.33 1.77
N ARG A 250 -11.97 -9.26 1.49
CA ARG A 250 -11.59 -8.26 2.50
C ARG A 250 -11.29 -6.91 1.85
N PRO A 251 -11.27 -5.80 2.59
CA PRO A 251 -10.83 -4.53 2.06
C PRO A 251 -9.30 -4.43 1.97
N PHE A 252 -8.81 -3.71 0.95
CA PHE A 252 -7.55 -3.01 0.95
C PHE A 252 -7.79 -1.60 1.46
N VAL A 253 -7.04 -1.17 2.46
CA VAL A 253 -7.23 0.15 3.06
C VAL A 253 -5.93 0.94 3.11
N LEU A 254 -6.05 2.24 2.88
CA LEU A 254 -5.03 3.22 3.20
C LEU A 254 -5.26 3.69 4.63
N VAL A 255 -4.20 3.68 5.43
CA VAL A 255 -4.24 4.08 6.83
C VAL A 255 -3.47 5.38 6.99
N THR A 256 -4.09 6.36 7.65
CA THR A 256 -3.49 7.65 7.98
C THR A 256 -3.67 7.96 9.46
N LYS A 257 -2.89 8.88 9.98
CA LYS A 257 -3.06 9.36 11.36
C LYS A 257 -4.16 10.41 11.40
N ASP A 258 -5.18 10.20 12.25
CA ASP A 258 -6.29 11.13 12.37
C ASP A 258 -5.80 12.48 12.92
N GLY A 259 -6.26 13.57 12.30
CA GLY A 259 -5.88 14.93 12.67
C GLY A 259 -4.43 15.33 12.34
N ALA A 260 -3.63 14.45 11.69
CA ALA A 260 -2.33 14.83 11.17
C ALA A 260 -2.44 15.23 9.69
N GLU A 261 -1.75 16.31 9.32
CA GLU A 261 -1.65 16.72 7.91
C GLU A 261 -0.59 15.87 7.21
N LEU A 262 -0.96 15.31 6.06
CA LEU A 262 -0.01 14.69 5.15
C LEU A 262 0.84 15.78 4.48
N SER A 263 2.05 15.43 4.04
CA SER A 263 2.81 16.31 3.15
C SER A 263 2.02 16.58 1.87
N THR A 264 2.30 17.67 1.18
CA THR A 264 1.60 18.02 -0.07
C THR A 264 1.64 16.87 -1.09
N ALA A 265 2.80 16.20 -1.23
CA ALA A 265 2.96 15.06 -2.13
C ALA A 265 2.15 13.84 -1.67
N ALA A 266 2.17 13.52 -0.37
CA ALA A 266 1.44 12.39 0.18
C ALA A 266 -0.08 12.61 0.13
N GLN A 267 -0.57 13.84 0.36
CA GLN A 267 -1.98 14.18 0.21
C GLN A 267 -2.43 14.05 -1.24
N ALA A 268 -1.65 14.58 -2.18
CA ALA A 268 -1.96 14.48 -3.60
C ALA A 268 -2.00 13.02 -4.08
N PHE A 269 -1.07 12.18 -3.62
CA PHE A 269 -1.12 10.74 -3.89
C PHE A 269 -2.35 10.08 -3.28
N PHE A 270 -2.68 10.39 -2.03
CA PHE A 270 -3.86 9.86 -1.36
C PHE A 270 -5.15 10.20 -2.11
N ASP A 271 -5.28 11.46 -2.54
CA ASP A 271 -6.43 11.93 -3.30
C ASP A 271 -6.51 11.26 -4.67
N TYR A 272 -5.38 11.14 -5.38
CA TYR A 272 -5.29 10.40 -6.64
C TYR A 272 -5.68 8.93 -6.45
N ALA A 273 -5.07 8.22 -5.51
CA ALA A 273 -5.32 6.79 -5.28
C ALA A 273 -6.78 6.49 -4.91
N THR A 274 -7.47 7.44 -4.26
CA THR A 274 -8.87 7.29 -3.85
C THR A 274 -9.86 7.95 -4.82
N SER A 275 -9.41 8.49 -5.94
CA SER A 275 -10.23 9.10 -6.99
C SER A 275 -10.78 8.05 -7.97
N ALA A 276 -11.75 8.47 -8.77
CA ALA A 276 -12.26 7.65 -9.87
C ALA A 276 -11.20 7.34 -10.93
N ASP A 277 -10.21 8.22 -11.11
CA ASP A 277 -9.15 8.07 -12.11
C ASP A 277 -8.22 6.88 -11.82
N ALA A 278 -8.14 6.45 -10.56
CA ALA A 278 -7.37 5.28 -10.14
C ALA A 278 -8.09 3.94 -10.39
N ALA A 279 -9.40 3.96 -10.66
CA ALA A 279 -10.22 2.76 -10.68
C ALA A 279 -9.76 1.72 -11.73
N ASP A 280 -9.44 2.17 -12.95
CA ASP A 280 -8.99 1.28 -14.02
C ASP A 280 -7.63 0.64 -13.71
N LEU A 281 -6.73 1.37 -13.05
CA LEU A 281 -5.44 0.83 -12.61
C LEU A 281 -5.59 -0.19 -11.49
N ILE A 282 -6.49 0.05 -10.55
CA ILE A 282 -6.81 -0.88 -9.46
C ILE A 282 -7.39 -2.17 -10.05
N ALA A 283 -8.31 -2.08 -10.99
CA ALA A 283 -8.89 -3.23 -11.69
C ALA A 283 -7.83 -3.97 -12.51
N ALA A 284 -7.01 -3.28 -13.28
CA ALA A 284 -5.92 -3.90 -14.05
C ALA A 284 -4.88 -4.60 -13.14
N ALA A 285 -4.77 -4.17 -11.89
CA ALA A 285 -3.94 -4.82 -10.87
C ALA A 285 -4.63 -6.04 -10.22
N GLY A 286 -5.90 -6.34 -10.53
CA GLY A 286 -6.63 -7.52 -10.08
C GLY A 286 -7.40 -7.32 -8.78
N ALA A 287 -7.71 -6.09 -8.39
CA ALA A 287 -8.54 -5.76 -7.24
C ALA A 287 -9.79 -4.98 -7.68
N VAL A 288 -10.84 -5.02 -6.88
CA VAL A 288 -12.11 -4.34 -7.19
C VAL A 288 -12.09 -2.94 -6.59
N ALA A 289 -11.98 -1.92 -7.44
CA ALA A 289 -12.04 -0.52 -6.97
C ALA A 289 -13.37 -0.23 -6.27
N VAL A 290 -13.31 0.49 -5.15
CA VAL A 290 -14.50 1.01 -4.48
C VAL A 290 -14.81 2.37 -5.08
N ALA A 291 -15.84 2.43 -5.95
CA ALA A 291 -16.29 3.70 -6.52
C ALA A 291 -16.77 4.63 -5.39
N LYS A 292 -16.24 5.85 -5.40
CA LYS A 292 -16.78 6.95 -4.59
C LYS A 292 -17.79 7.75 -5.40
#